data_6a27fd5d7d1bf3f8ac7e755635992b2c
#
_entry.id   6a27fd5d7d1bf3f8ac7e755635992b2c
#
_cell.length_a   1.000
_cell.length_b   1.000
_cell.length_c   1.000
_cell.angle_alpha   90.00
_cell.angle_beta   90.00
_cell.angle_gamma   90.00
#
_symmetry.space_group_name_H-M   'P 1'
#
loop_
_entity.id
_entity.type
_entity.pdbx_description
1 polymer ?
#
loop_
_entity_poly.entity_id
_entity_poly.type
_entity_poly.pdbx_seq_one_letter_code
_entity_poly.pdbx_strand_id
1 'polypeptide(L)'
;RVVIRNASFEGLYHKDVLVTSSKPYELLSPKGELYAEYDAGDTISFSSFRMKTGESLVLKSKEQERFSIDSLTRSQGVPFYRGMLQIYKEDDGYIIVNALPLEEYLLTVVPSEMPSSYPMDALSAQAVCARSYAYSFIANPGSPQYEAHMDDSTSYQVYNNIEENDNTTQAVRNTQGVILVKDGMPVSTYFFSTSCGITSNEKVWSLKNNENEVMFSPVHVSLANSEETVAAMTMEDSKSLYSAQNLCKEEVFSAFISNKNPENLETNEQWYRWEYQGKLQPVKLFEKISDIYAEKPEAVRLLKD
;
A
#
# COMPACT_ATOMS: atom_id res chain seq x y z
N ARG A 1 0.87 -3.34 13.67
CA ARG A 1 -0.57 -3.68 13.80
C ARG A 1 -1.30 -3.16 12.58
N VAL A 2 -2.04 -4.05 11.90
CA VAL A 2 -2.73 -3.78 10.64
C VAL A 2 -4.20 -4.13 10.79
N VAL A 3 -5.10 -3.21 10.48
CA VAL A 3 -6.54 -3.51 10.38
C VAL A 3 -6.77 -4.27 9.07
N ILE A 4 -7.46 -5.38 9.14
CA ILE A 4 -7.81 -6.19 7.97
C ILE A 4 -9.20 -5.79 7.50
N ARG A 5 -9.30 -5.24 6.28
CA ARG A 5 -10.56 -4.84 5.65
C ARG A 5 -11.34 -6.05 5.16
N ASN A 6 -12.65 -5.86 4.95
CA ASN A 6 -13.50 -6.89 4.35
C ASN A 6 -13.04 -7.28 2.92
N ALA A 7 -13.69 -8.25 2.31
CA ALA A 7 -13.28 -8.80 1.01
C ALA A 7 -13.29 -7.76 -0.14
N SER A 8 -14.15 -6.76 -0.08
CA SER A 8 -14.21 -5.68 -1.10
C SER A 8 -13.23 -4.54 -0.84
N PHE A 9 -12.53 -4.51 0.28
CA PHE A 9 -11.73 -3.38 0.77
C PHE A 9 -12.51 -2.07 1.02
N GLU A 10 -13.83 -2.07 0.90
CA GLU A 10 -14.67 -0.88 1.09
C GLU A 10 -14.98 -0.60 2.56
N GLY A 11 -14.97 -1.62 3.41
CA GLY A 11 -15.32 -1.52 4.83
C GLY A 11 -14.36 -2.24 5.76
N LEU A 12 -14.46 -1.90 7.05
CA LEU A 12 -13.67 -2.52 8.12
C LEU A 12 -14.38 -3.71 8.76
N TYR A 13 -15.73 -3.75 8.67
CA TYR A 13 -16.53 -4.72 9.41
C TYR A 13 -16.66 -6.04 8.66
N HIS A 14 -16.47 -7.13 9.40
CA HIS A 14 -16.72 -8.50 8.97
C HIS A 14 -18.01 -9.00 9.66
N LYS A 15 -18.89 -9.67 8.90
CA LYS A 15 -20.15 -10.21 9.45
C LYS A 15 -19.91 -11.35 10.42
N ASP A 16 -18.94 -12.20 10.09
CA ASP A 16 -18.39 -13.25 10.95
C ASP A 16 -16.89 -13.38 10.66
N VAL A 17 -16.16 -13.99 11.59
CA VAL A 17 -14.74 -14.27 11.47
C VAL A 17 -14.52 -15.74 11.75
N LEU A 18 -14.16 -16.49 10.71
CA LEU A 18 -13.78 -17.90 10.80
C LEU A 18 -12.27 -17.99 10.69
N VAL A 19 -11.63 -18.60 11.70
CA VAL A 19 -10.17 -18.72 11.74
C VAL A 19 -9.78 -20.17 12.00
N THR A 20 -8.77 -20.62 11.25
CA THR A 20 -8.14 -21.94 11.41
C THR A 20 -6.62 -21.78 11.47
N SER A 21 -5.92 -22.72 12.09
CA SER A 21 -4.46 -22.86 12.01
C SER A 21 -4.07 -24.31 11.81
N SER A 22 -2.98 -24.56 11.08
CA SER A 22 -2.41 -25.90 10.90
C SER A 22 -1.69 -26.44 12.14
N LYS A 23 -1.55 -25.60 13.17
CA LYS A 23 -0.93 -25.93 14.46
C LYS A 23 -1.85 -25.54 15.62
N PRO A 24 -1.64 -26.13 16.81
CA PRO A 24 -2.41 -25.75 17.99
C PRO A 24 -2.28 -24.26 18.32
N TYR A 25 -3.36 -23.68 18.79
CA TYR A 25 -3.42 -22.26 19.10
C TYR A 25 -4.29 -21.95 20.31
N GLU A 26 -4.09 -20.77 20.85
CA GLU A 26 -4.76 -20.28 22.06
C GLU A 26 -5.67 -19.11 21.72
N LEU A 27 -6.82 -19.07 22.38
CA LEU A 27 -7.68 -17.91 22.46
C LEU A 27 -7.45 -17.26 23.82
N LEU A 28 -7.07 -15.99 23.81
CA LEU A 28 -6.67 -15.23 24.98
C LEU A 28 -7.54 -14.00 25.18
N SER A 29 -7.65 -13.54 26.43
CA SER A 29 -8.11 -12.17 26.68
C SER A 29 -7.05 -11.16 26.19
N PRO A 30 -7.40 -9.86 26.00
CA PRO A 30 -6.41 -8.82 25.65
C PRO A 30 -5.28 -8.67 26.69
N LYS A 31 -5.51 -9.14 27.91
CA LYS A 31 -4.52 -9.15 29.00
C LYS A 31 -3.62 -10.39 29.00
N GLY A 32 -3.84 -11.33 28.05
CA GLY A 32 -3.07 -12.56 27.91
C GLY A 32 -3.58 -13.73 28.78
N GLU A 33 -4.77 -13.62 29.39
CA GLU A 33 -5.38 -14.71 30.16
C GLU A 33 -5.96 -15.75 29.19
N LEU A 34 -5.68 -17.02 29.42
CA LEU A 34 -6.17 -18.12 28.59
C LEU A 34 -7.70 -18.26 28.70
N TYR A 35 -8.37 -18.18 27.54
CA TYR A 35 -9.80 -18.38 27.41
C TYR A 35 -10.14 -19.80 26.93
N ALA A 36 -9.44 -20.28 25.92
CA ALA A 36 -9.58 -21.63 25.35
C ALA A 36 -8.33 -22.06 24.60
N GLU A 37 -8.15 -23.36 24.40
CA GLU A 37 -7.14 -23.97 23.56
C GLU A 37 -7.81 -24.74 22.43
N TYR A 38 -7.17 -24.76 21.26
CA TYR A 38 -7.65 -25.43 20.05
C TYR A 38 -6.54 -26.29 19.47
N ASP A 39 -6.93 -27.45 18.95
CA ASP A 39 -6.02 -28.34 18.25
C ASP A 39 -5.76 -27.86 16.81
N ALA A 40 -4.74 -28.43 16.19
CA ALA A 40 -4.43 -28.19 14.79
C ALA A 40 -5.61 -28.55 13.88
N GLY A 41 -6.03 -27.63 13.02
CA GLY A 41 -7.15 -27.80 12.11
C GLY A 41 -8.53 -27.44 12.69
N ASP A 42 -8.63 -27.17 13.98
CA ASP A 42 -9.88 -26.66 14.54
C ASP A 42 -10.23 -25.30 13.95
N THR A 43 -11.50 -25.11 13.62
CA THR A 43 -12.02 -23.83 13.14
C THR A 43 -12.83 -23.15 14.24
N ILE A 44 -12.48 -21.89 14.52
CA ILE A 44 -13.20 -21.03 15.44
C ILE A 44 -14.08 -20.04 14.66
N SER A 45 -15.35 -19.93 15.05
CA SER A 45 -16.27 -18.89 14.59
C SER A 45 -16.51 -17.89 15.71
N PHE A 46 -16.23 -16.62 15.45
CA PHE A 46 -16.41 -15.56 16.45
C PHE A 46 -17.88 -15.24 16.72
N SER A 47 -18.79 -15.55 15.80
CA SER A 47 -20.24 -15.44 16.03
C SER A 47 -20.77 -16.43 17.07
N SER A 48 -20.01 -17.49 17.38
CA SER A 48 -20.38 -18.45 18.43
C SER A 48 -20.10 -17.95 19.86
N PHE A 49 -19.31 -16.87 20.00
CA PHE A 49 -18.99 -16.28 21.30
C PHE A 49 -19.97 -15.18 21.67
N ARG A 50 -20.33 -15.13 22.95
CA ARG A 50 -21.14 -14.04 23.51
C ARG A 50 -20.25 -12.84 23.88
N MET A 51 -19.69 -12.18 22.84
CA MET A 51 -18.92 -10.96 23.04
C MET A 51 -19.86 -9.74 23.06
N LYS A 52 -19.55 -8.78 23.94
CA LYS A 52 -20.22 -7.47 23.95
C LYS A 52 -19.46 -6.51 23.03
N THR A 53 -20.17 -5.52 22.52
CA THR A 53 -19.56 -4.40 21.78
C THR A 53 -18.42 -3.78 22.59
N GLY A 54 -17.28 -3.59 21.94
CA GLY A 54 -16.03 -3.09 22.55
C GLY A 54 -15.14 -4.16 23.18
N GLU A 55 -15.62 -5.42 23.35
CA GLU A 55 -14.76 -6.51 23.79
C GLU A 55 -13.89 -7.04 22.65
N SER A 56 -12.73 -7.59 22.99
CA SER A 56 -11.87 -8.27 22.03
C SER A 56 -11.26 -9.55 22.59
N LEU A 57 -10.90 -10.46 21.70
CA LEU A 57 -10.15 -11.69 22.00
C LEU A 57 -8.94 -11.77 21.06
N VAL A 58 -7.90 -12.48 21.50
CA VAL A 58 -6.63 -12.60 20.78
C VAL A 58 -6.35 -14.05 20.44
N LEU A 59 -6.09 -14.34 19.18
CA LEU A 59 -5.60 -15.64 18.73
C LEU A 59 -4.09 -15.62 18.67
N LYS A 60 -3.44 -16.62 19.25
CA LYS A 60 -1.99 -16.78 19.27
C LYS A 60 -1.62 -18.23 18.98
N SER A 61 -0.79 -18.45 17.95
CA SER A 61 -0.25 -19.78 17.66
C SER A 61 0.82 -20.17 18.70
N LYS A 62 0.83 -21.44 19.11
CA LYS A 62 1.85 -21.99 20.01
C LYS A 62 3.21 -22.19 19.32
N GLU A 63 3.20 -22.41 18.01
CA GLU A 63 4.40 -22.72 17.21
C GLU A 63 4.74 -21.60 16.19
N GLN A 64 4.26 -20.38 16.40
CA GLN A 64 4.42 -19.24 15.48
C GLN A 64 3.91 -19.52 14.04
N GLU A 65 2.96 -20.44 13.91
CA GLU A 65 2.33 -20.76 12.63
C GLU A 65 1.31 -19.70 12.24
N ARG A 66 0.97 -19.70 10.95
CA ARG A 66 0.01 -18.76 10.37
C ARG A 66 -1.44 -19.15 10.70
N PHE A 67 -2.29 -18.14 10.76
CA PHE A 67 -3.75 -18.30 10.80
C PHE A 67 -4.32 -18.09 9.40
N SER A 68 -5.24 -18.95 8.95
CA SER A 68 -6.13 -18.62 7.83
C SER A 68 -7.37 -17.90 8.35
N ILE A 69 -7.85 -16.90 7.64
CA ILE A 69 -9.15 -16.29 7.88
C ILE A 69 -10.11 -16.82 6.81
N ASP A 70 -10.77 -17.94 7.11
CA ASP A 70 -11.54 -18.72 6.14
C ASP A 70 -12.80 -17.97 5.66
N SER A 71 -13.25 -16.98 6.40
CA SER A 71 -14.34 -16.06 6.02
C SER A 71 -13.91 -14.92 5.10
N LEU A 72 -12.61 -14.85 4.72
CA LEU A 72 -12.04 -13.79 3.91
C LEU A 72 -11.44 -14.36 2.62
N THR A 73 -11.57 -13.61 1.52
CA THR A 73 -10.94 -13.96 0.23
C THR A 73 -10.11 -12.78 -0.26
N ARG A 74 -8.90 -13.05 -0.75
CA ARG A 74 -7.99 -12.14 -1.44
C ARG A 74 -7.74 -12.65 -2.85
N SER A 75 -6.91 -11.99 -3.64
CA SER A 75 -6.67 -12.34 -5.06
C SER A 75 -6.21 -13.79 -5.26
N GLN A 76 -5.52 -14.38 -4.30
CA GLN A 76 -5.02 -15.76 -4.36
C GLN A 76 -5.80 -16.76 -3.48
N GLY A 77 -7.01 -16.41 -3.08
CA GLY A 77 -7.86 -17.26 -2.25
C GLY A 77 -7.90 -16.83 -0.79
N VAL A 78 -7.97 -17.80 0.13
CA VAL A 78 -8.00 -17.53 1.58
C VAL A 78 -6.62 -17.06 2.05
N PRO A 79 -6.52 -15.89 2.68
CA PRO A 79 -5.24 -15.35 3.11
C PRO A 79 -4.74 -15.99 4.42
N PHE A 80 -3.41 -16.07 4.56
CA PHE A 80 -2.73 -16.55 5.75
C PHE A 80 -1.97 -15.43 6.46
N TYR A 81 -2.11 -15.34 7.77
CA TYR A 81 -1.56 -14.25 8.59
C TYR A 81 -0.59 -14.78 9.64
N ARG A 82 0.62 -14.25 9.67
CA ARG A 82 1.60 -14.47 10.74
C ARG A 82 1.24 -13.67 11.98
N GLY A 83 1.87 -13.99 13.10
CA GLY A 83 1.72 -13.26 14.35
C GLY A 83 0.40 -13.57 15.06
N MET A 84 -0.23 -12.56 15.64
CA MET A 84 -1.47 -12.67 16.39
C MET A 84 -2.63 -12.01 15.66
N LEU A 85 -3.84 -12.54 15.83
CA LEU A 85 -5.07 -11.91 15.38
C LEU A 85 -5.87 -11.44 16.59
N GLN A 86 -6.13 -10.15 16.68
CA GLN A 86 -7.05 -9.59 17.69
C GLN A 86 -8.38 -9.25 17.03
N ILE A 87 -9.45 -9.84 17.53
CA ILE A 87 -10.79 -9.70 16.98
C ILE A 87 -11.63 -8.89 17.95
N TYR A 88 -12.08 -7.72 17.51
CA TYR A 88 -12.97 -6.84 18.26
C TYR A 88 -14.42 -7.07 17.86
N LYS A 89 -15.33 -7.08 18.82
CA LYS A 89 -16.76 -7.06 18.58
C LYS A 89 -17.24 -5.60 18.54
N GLU A 90 -17.91 -5.25 17.45
CA GLU A 90 -18.56 -3.97 17.28
C GLU A 90 -20.04 -4.15 16.92
N ASP A 91 -20.82 -3.07 16.94
CA ASP A 91 -22.27 -3.13 16.65
C ASP A 91 -22.55 -3.68 15.25
N ASP A 92 -21.75 -3.26 14.26
CA ASP A 92 -21.91 -3.62 12.86
C ASP A 92 -21.20 -4.94 12.46
N GLY A 93 -20.53 -5.61 13.40
CA GLY A 93 -19.82 -6.86 13.14
C GLY A 93 -18.53 -7.02 13.93
N TYR A 94 -17.49 -7.46 13.26
CA TYR A 94 -16.17 -7.69 13.84
C TYR A 94 -15.11 -6.89 13.12
N ILE A 95 -14.12 -6.40 13.87
CA ILE A 95 -12.90 -5.80 13.33
C ILE A 95 -11.75 -6.76 13.61
N ILE A 96 -10.93 -6.99 12.59
CA ILE A 96 -9.75 -7.85 12.69
C ILE A 96 -8.50 -6.96 12.69
N VAL A 97 -7.64 -7.14 13.68
CA VAL A 97 -6.32 -6.51 13.74
C VAL A 97 -5.25 -7.60 13.79
N ASN A 98 -4.38 -7.60 12.80
CA ASN A 98 -3.21 -8.46 12.78
C ASN A 98 -2.02 -7.76 13.44
N ALA A 99 -1.40 -8.40 14.41
CA ALA A 99 -0.25 -7.90 15.15
C ALA A 99 0.95 -8.83 14.95
N LEU A 100 2.00 -8.31 14.32
CA LEU A 100 3.20 -9.06 13.94
C LEU A 100 4.44 -8.18 13.89
N PRO A 101 5.66 -8.76 13.92
CA PRO A 101 6.90 -8.05 13.64
C PRO A 101 6.92 -7.41 12.25
N LEU A 102 7.57 -6.25 12.10
CA LEU A 102 7.66 -5.52 10.84
C LEU A 102 8.27 -6.36 9.71
N GLU A 103 9.31 -7.14 10.00
CA GLU A 103 9.95 -7.98 8.98
C GLU A 103 9.00 -9.09 8.46
N GLU A 104 8.18 -9.67 9.32
CA GLU A 104 7.17 -10.66 8.90
C GLU A 104 6.03 -10.03 8.09
N TYR A 105 5.65 -8.80 8.40
CA TYR A 105 4.69 -8.02 7.60
C TYR A 105 5.19 -7.84 6.16
N LEU A 106 6.47 -7.54 5.98
CA LEU A 106 7.04 -7.31 4.66
C LEU A 106 7.08 -8.56 3.76
N LEU A 107 7.05 -9.77 4.35
CA LEU A 107 7.07 -11.02 3.57
C LEU A 107 5.87 -11.14 2.61
N THR A 108 4.75 -10.50 2.94
CA THR A 108 3.53 -10.51 2.11
C THR A 108 3.21 -9.15 1.50
N VAL A 109 3.78 -8.06 2.01
CA VAL A 109 3.68 -6.73 1.37
C VAL A 109 4.49 -6.70 0.08
N VAL A 110 5.77 -7.07 0.13
CA VAL A 110 6.64 -6.97 -1.05
C VAL A 110 6.10 -7.74 -2.25
N PRO A 111 5.66 -9.01 -2.15
CA PRO A 111 5.05 -9.70 -3.29
C PRO A 111 3.68 -9.14 -3.68
N SER A 112 2.96 -8.48 -2.76
CA SER A 112 1.67 -7.85 -3.07
C SER A 112 1.82 -6.53 -3.84
N GLU A 113 2.98 -5.87 -3.73
CA GLU A 113 3.26 -4.57 -4.36
C GLU A 113 4.12 -4.69 -5.62
N MET A 114 4.97 -5.72 -5.72
CA MET A 114 5.90 -5.90 -6.84
C MET A 114 5.96 -7.36 -7.28
N PRO A 115 5.90 -7.64 -8.59
CA PRO A 115 6.05 -9.00 -9.12
C PRO A 115 7.35 -9.67 -8.65
N SER A 116 7.25 -10.88 -8.10
CA SER A 116 8.40 -11.64 -7.58
C SER A 116 9.43 -12.04 -8.63
N SER A 117 9.11 -11.88 -9.92
CA SER A 117 10.02 -12.11 -11.06
C SER A 117 10.98 -10.95 -11.33
N TYR A 118 10.83 -9.83 -10.64
CA TYR A 118 11.73 -8.68 -10.82
C TYR A 118 13.13 -8.99 -10.28
N PRO A 119 14.17 -8.28 -10.78
CA PRO A 119 15.55 -8.45 -10.30
C PRO A 119 15.67 -8.25 -8.78
N MET A 120 16.59 -8.99 -8.15
CA MET A 120 16.80 -8.96 -6.70
C MET A 120 17.05 -7.54 -6.17
N ASP A 121 17.78 -6.71 -6.92
CA ASP A 121 18.07 -5.33 -6.51
C ASP A 121 16.78 -4.47 -6.47
N ALA A 122 15.87 -4.67 -7.44
CA ALA A 122 14.57 -3.99 -7.45
C ALA A 122 13.69 -4.46 -6.28
N LEU A 123 13.63 -5.77 -6.02
CA LEU A 123 12.90 -6.33 -4.88
C LEU A 123 13.49 -5.85 -3.55
N SER A 124 14.83 -5.74 -3.46
CA SER A 124 15.52 -5.21 -2.28
C SER A 124 15.21 -3.73 -2.05
N ALA A 125 15.22 -2.93 -3.11
CA ALA A 125 14.83 -1.52 -3.03
C ALA A 125 13.37 -1.37 -2.57
N GLN A 126 12.46 -2.18 -3.12
CA GLN A 126 11.06 -2.21 -2.70
C GLN A 126 10.92 -2.58 -1.22
N ALA A 127 11.68 -3.57 -0.74
CA ALA A 127 11.65 -3.98 0.66
C ALA A 127 12.11 -2.84 1.60
N VAL A 128 13.16 -2.09 1.22
CA VAL A 128 13.64 -0.91 1.97
C VAL A 128 12.59 0.20 1.97
N CYS A 129 11.98 0.49 0.82
CA CYS A 129 10.92 1.48 0.71
C CYS A 129 9.70 1.08 1.54
N ALA A 130 9.19 -0.15 1.39
CA ALA A 130 8.04 -0.63 2.14
C ALA A 130 8.28 -0.62 3.66
N ARG A 131 9.50 -0.96 4.09
CA ARG A 131 9.89 -0.90 5.51
C ARG A 131 9.91 0.52 6.04
N SER A 132 10.50 1.44 5.29
CA SER A 132 10.59 2.86 5.66
C SER A 132 9.20 3.49 5.78
N TYR A 133 8.34 3.21 4.81
CA TYR A 133 6.94 3.63 4.81
C TYR A 133 6.21 3.11 6.04
N ALA A 134 6.21 1.79 6.27
CA ALA A 134 5.55 1.18 7.42
C ALA A 134 6.09 1.70 8.76
N TYR A 135 7.41 1.90 8.86
CA TYR A 135 8.06 2.42 10.06
C TYR A 135 7.59 3.84 10.39
N SER A 136 7.33 4.69 9.39
CA SER A 136 6.80 6.03 9.62
C SER A 136 5.43 6.04 10.30
N PHE A 137 4.58 5.04 10.03
CA PHE A 137 3.28 4.86 10.69
C PHE A 137 3.37 4.21 12.07
N ILE A 138 4.43 3.48 12.37
CA ILE A 138 4.67 2.96 13.72
C ILE A 138 4.92 4.12 14.69
N ALA A 139 5.64 5.14 14.24
CA ALA A 139 5.91 6.34 15.04
C ALA A 139 4.67 7.26 15.16
N ASN A 140 3.78 7.25 14.16
CA ASN A 140 2.58 8.09 14.10
C ASN A 140 1.37 7.25 13.65
N PRO A 141 0.74 6.48 14.55
CA PRO A 141 -0.36 5.58 14.19
C PRO A 141 -1.56 6.32 13.60
N GLY A 142 -2.04 5.84 12.44
CA GLY A 142 -3.16 6.44 11.72
C GLY A 142 -4.53 6.12 12.29
N SER A 143 -4.67 5.06 13.09
CA SER A 143 -5.93 4.64 13.71
C SER A 143 -5.77 4.32 15.19
N PRO A 144 -5.92 5.33 16.07
CA PRO A 144 -5.80 5.13 17.52
C PRO A 144 -6.89 4.22 18.10
N GLN A 145 -8.03 4.08 17.44
CA GLN A 145 -9.19 3.32 17.96
C GLN A 145 -8.87 1.85 18.23
N TYR A 146 -8.07 1.18 17.35
CA TYR A 146 -7.70 -0.22 17.51
C TYR A 146 -6.20 -0.40 17.79
N GLU A 147 -5.53 0.67 18.21
CA GLU A 147 -4.06 0.71 18.33
C GLU A 147 -3.36 0.23 17.04
N ALA A 148 -4.00 0.42 15.90
CA ALA A 148 -3.47 0.00 14.61
C ALA A 148 -2.67 1.13 13.97
N HIS A 149 -1.64 0.76 13.20
CA HIS A 149 -0.78 1.70 12.50
C HIS A 149 -1.32 2.02 11.11
N MET A 150 -1.93 1.03 10.44
CA MET A 150 -2.43 1.11 9.08
C MET A 150 -3.51 0.05 8.82
N ASP A 151 -4.11 0.06 7.65
CA ASP A 151 -4.93 -1.02 7.13
C ASP A 151 -4.25 -1.74 5.94
N ASP A 152 -4.86 -2.80 5.42
CA ASP A 152 -4.31 -3.67 4.37
C ASP A 152 -4.67 -3.23 2.94
N SER A 153 -5.20 -2.01 2.76
CA SER A 153 -5.63 -1.49 1.46
C SER A 153 -4.58 -0.61 0.77
N THR A 154 -4.88 -0.24 -0.47
CA THR A 154 -4.09 0.72 -1.27
C THR A 154 -4.01 2.14 -0.70
N SER A 155 -4.79 2.45 0.35
CA SER A 155 -4.62 3.71 1.10
C SER A 155 -3.33 3.73 1.90
N TYR A 156 -2.74 2.55 2.13
CA TYR A 156 -1.43 2.35 2.77
C TYR A 156 -0.57 1.46 1.87
N GLN A 157 -0.39 0.18 2.24
CA GLN A 157 0.34 -0.82 1.46
C GLN A 157 -0.52 -2.07 1.37
N VAL A 158 -0.61 -2.65 0.18
CA VAL A 158 -1.36 -3.89 -0.01
C VAL A 158 -0.69 -5.01 0.78
N TYR A 159 -1.46 -5.65 1.66
CA TYR A 159 -0.98 -6.67 2.58
C TYR A 159 -1.76 -7.97 2.42
N ASN A 160 -1.06 -9.09 2.31
CA ASN A 160 -1.61 -10.44 2.14
C ASN A 160 -2.53 -10.63 0.91
N ASN A 161 -2.35 -9.83 -0.12
CA ASN A 161 -3.06 -10.04 -1.39
C ASN A 161 -2.39 -11.11 -2.25
N ILE A 162 -1.07 -11.28 -2.08
CA ILE A 162 -0.24 -12.31 -2.72
C ILE A 162 0.48 -13.10 -1.63
N GLU A 163 0.65 -14.42 -1.85
CA GLU A 163 1.39 -15.27 -0.93
C GLU A 163 2.89 -14.94 -0.89
N GLU A 164 3.54 -15.36 0.19
CA GLU A 164 5.00 -15.28 0.33
C GLU A 164 5.71 -16.00 -0.83
N ASN A 165 6.79 -15.40 -1.31
CA ASN A 165 7.62 -15.95 -2.39
C ASN A 165 9.09 -15.91 -2.01
N ASP A 166 9.86 -16.90 -2.43
CA ASP A 166 11.28 -17.05 -2.05
C ASP A 166 12.12 -15.83 -2.44
N ASN A 167 11.93 -15.27 -3.65
CA ASN A 167 12.70 -14.11 -4.11
C ASN A 167 12.41 -12.87 -3.27
N THR A 168 11.12 -12.59 -3.01
CA THR A 168 10.74 -11.43 -2.20
C THR A 168 11.12 -11.62 -0.73
N THR A 169 10.99 -12.85 -0.21
CA THR A 169 11.48 -13.21 1.13
C THR A 169 12.98 -12.99 1.25
N GLN A 170 13.76 -13.41 0.24
CA GLN A 170 15.20 -13.19 0.23
C GLN A 170 15.55 -11.69 0.21
N ALA A 171 14.82 -10.88 -0.58
CA ALA A 171 15.01 -9.43 -0.64
C ALA A 171 14.76 -8.77 0.72
N VAL A 172 13.67 -9.15 1.42
CA VAL A 172 13.36 -8.67 2.77
C VAL A 172 14.48 -9.02 3.75
N ARG A 173 14.96 -10.28 3.73
CA ARG A 173 16.03 -10.76 4.62
C ARG A 173 17.36 -10.07 4.34
N ASN A 174 17.74 -9.90 3.07
CA ASN A 174 18.98 -9.23 2.67
C ASN A 174 19.03 -7.77 3.12
N THR A 175 17.88 -7.14 3.28
CA THR A 175 17.75 -5.73 3.65
C THR A 175 17.19 -5.54 5.07
N GLN A 176 17.20 -6.58 5.90
CA GLN A 176 16.61 -6.55 7.24
C GLN A 176 17.10 -5.35 8.06
N GLY A 177 16.18 -4.62 8.66
CA GLY A 177 16.46 -3.47 9.51
C GLY A 177 16.91 -2.20 8.75
N VAL A 178 17.07 -2.24 7.42
CA VAL A 178 17.47 -1.06 6.63
C VAL A 178 16.25 -0.20 6.33
N ILE A 179 16.31 1.07 6.72
CA ILE A 179 15.31 2.10 6.40
C ILE A 179 15.97 3.34 5.80
N LEU A 180 15.21 4.14 5.10
CA LEU A 180 15.64 5.45 4.62
C LEU A 180 15.41 6.52 5.69
N VAL A 181 16.43 7.34 5.92
CA VAL A 181 16.37 8.45 6.86
C VAL A 181 16.89 9.72 6.20
N LYS A 182 16.32 10.86 6.59
CA LYS A 182 16.81 12.19 6.25
C LYS A 182 16.89 13.01 7.55
N ASP A 183 18.03 13.62 7.80
CA ASP A 183 18.28 14.42 9.01
C ASP A 183 17.99 13.67 10.30
N GLY A 184 18.27 12.35 10.32
CA GLY A 184 18.03 11.47 11.46
C GLY A 184 16.58 11.01 11.64
N MET A 185 15.65 11.44 10.80
CA MET A 185 14.24 11.05 10.85
C MET A 185 13.90 10.06 9.74
N PRO A 186 13.08 9.01 10.03
CA PRO A 186 12.58 8.11 9.01
C PRO A 186 11.80 8.85 7.93
N VAL A 187 11.99 8.43 6.69
CA VAL A 187 11.32 9.00 5.52
C VAL A 187 10.12 8.16 5.15
N SER A 188 8.97 8.80 4.93
CA SER A 188 7.80 8.17 4.31
C SER A 188 8.05 8.03 2.81
N THR A 189 8.29 6.81 2.36
CA THR A 189 8.65 6.49 0.98
C THR A 189 7.42 6.05 0.20
N TYR A 190 6.92 6.89 -0.67
CA TYR A 190 5.82 6.55 -1.58
C TYR A 190 6.35 5.84 -2.81
N PHE A 191 5.63 4.86 -3.31
CA PHE A 191 5.94 4.14 -4.54
C PHE A 191 4.67 3.91 -5.36
N PHE A 192 4.84 3.63 -6.65
CA PHE A 192 3.74 3.44 -7.61
C PHE A 192 4.21 2.51 -8.73
N SER A 193 3.26 1.88 -9.42
CA SER A 193 3.55 0.86 -10.44
C SER A 193 4.08 1.45 -11.75
N THR A 194 3.60 2.61 -12.16
CA THR A 194 3.91 3.17 -13.48
C THR A 194 3.96 4.69 -13.41
N SER A 195 5.07 5.28 -13.87
CA SER A 195 5.21 6.72 -14.06
C SER A 195 4.79 7.14 -15.48
N CYS A 196 4.78 8.42 -15.73
CA CYS A 196 4.68 8.94 -17.09
C CYS A 196 6.07 9.18 -17.74
N GLY A 197 7.12 8.55 -17.21
CA GLY A 197 8.52 8.74 -17.57
C GLY A 197 9.27 9.69 -16.63
N ILE A 198 8.58 10.28 -15.65
CA ILE A 198 9.14 11.15 -14.62
C ILE A 198 8.47 10.82 -13.30
N THR A 199 9.26 10.63 -12.23
CA THR A 199 8.70 10.48 -10.88
C THR A 199 8.18 11.81 -10.36
N SER A 200 7.23 11.76 -9.43
CA SER A 200 6.74 12.93 -8.72
C SER A 200 7.49 13.14 -7.40
N ASN A 201 7.39 14.34 -6.83
CA ASN A 201 7.78 14.57 -5.45
C ASN A 201 6.59 14.37 -4.50
N GLU A 202 6.84 14.38 -3.19
CA GLU A 202 5.83 14.18 -2.15
C GLU A 202 4.71 15.24 -2.15
N LYS A 203 4.90 16.37 -2.79
CA LYS A 203 3.87 17.43 -2.89
C LYS A 203 2.64 16.99 -3.68
N VAL A 204 2.74 15.94 -4.49
CA VAL A 204 1.59 15.37 -5.21
C VAL A 204 0.50 14.88 -4.26
N TRP A 205 0.86 14.46 -3.05
CA TRP A 205 -0.06 13.99 -2.01
C TRP A 205 -0.49 15.08 -1.02
N SER A 206 0.20 16.24 -1.02
CA SER A 206 -0.06 17.35 -0.13
C SER A 206 -0.74 18.46 -0.88
N LEU A 207 -2.06 18.44 -0.97
CA LEU A 207 -2.86 19.55 -1.50
C LEU A 207 -2.85 20.80 -0.59
N LYS A 208 -2.25 20.71 0.60
CA LYS A 208 -2.07 21.82 1.53
C LYS A 208 -0.64 22.32 1.53
N ASN A 209 -0.47 23.56 1.07
CA ASN A 209 0.76 24.33 1.00
C ASN A 209 1.58 24.34 2.30
N ASN A 210 2.47 23.39 2.47
CA ASN A 210 3.67 23.63 3.25
C ASN A 210 4.81 23.86 2.26
N GLU A 211 5.14 25.10 2.00
CA GLU A 211 6.09 25.55 0.98
C GLU A 211 7.56 25.17 1.29
N ASN A 212 7.82 24.55 2.44
CA ASN A 212 9.17 24.31 2.91
C ASN A 212 9.54 22.84 2.80
N GLU A 213 10.55 22.58 1.99
CA GLU A 213 11.33 21.37 1.81
C GLU A 213 10.66 20.22 1.01
N VAL A 214 11.02 20.14 -0.25
CA VAL A 214 10.82 18.94 -1.07
C VAL A 214 11.85 17.91 -0.64
N MET A 215 11.39 16.76 -0.13
CA MET A 215 12.23 15.67 0.35
C MET A 215 12.85 14.88 -0.82
N PHE A 216 12.09 14.72 -1.89
CA PHE A 216 12.51 14.02 -3.10
C PHE A 216 12.40 14.92 -4.32
N SER A 217 13.39 14.84 -5.19
CA SER A 217 13.34 15.50 -6.50
C SER A 217 12.75 14.56 -7.53
N PRO A 218 11.93 15.04 -8.48
CA PRO A 218 11.52 14.26 -9.63
C PRO A 218 12.73 13.75 -10.43
N VAL A 219 12.65 12.50 -10.88
CA VAL A 219 13.71 11.84 -11.67
C VAL A 219 13.11 11.28 -12.95
N HIS A 220 13.81 11.44 -14.07
CA HIS A 220 13.48 10.75 -15.31
C HIS A 220 13.72 9.25 -15.18
N VAL A 221 12.76 8.47 -15.63
CA VAL A 221 12.83 7.01 -15.66
C VAL A 221 13.17 6.58 -17.08
N SER A 222 14.42 6.23 -17.34
CA SER A 222 14.89 5.81 -18.67
C SER A 222 15.66 4.49 -18.59
N LEU A 223 15.68 3.75 -19.70
CA LEU A 223 16.58 2.62 -19.89
C LEU A 223 18.01 3.14 -20.02
N ALA A 224 18.84 2.86 -19.03
CA ALA A 224 20.26 3.15 -19.12
C ALA A 224 20.95 2.15 -20.07
N ASN A 225 21.41 2.61 -21.22
CA ASN A 225 22.16 1.80 -22.17
C ASN A 225 23.67 1.74 -21.89
N SER A 226 24.17 2.37 -20.81
CA SER A 226 25.57 2.30 -20.41
C SER A 226 25.76 2.63 -18.94
N GLU A 227 26.83 2.08 -18.34
CA GLU A 227 27.25 2.34 -16.96
C GLU A 227 27.52 3.84 -16.66
N GLU A 228 27.62 4.68 -17.69
CA GLU A 228 27.89 6.13 -17.57
C GLU A 228 26.62 6.99 -17.43
N THR A 229 25.41 6.47 -17.69
CA THR A 229 24.17 7.28 -17.77
C THR A 229 23.27 7.18 -16.53
N VAL A 230 23.72 6.61 -15.43
CA VAL A 230 23.09 6.78 -14.11
C VAL A 230 23.43 8.17 -13.51
N ALA A 231 24.23 8.97 -14.20
CA ALA A 231 24.30 10.38 -13.91
C ALA A 231 22.93 11.00 -14.24
N ALA A 232 22.12 11.20 -13.18
CA ALA A 232 20.94 12.01 -13.21
C ALA A 232 20.98 13.04 -14.35
N MET A 233 20.11 12.91 -15.34
CA MET A 233 19.69 14.10 -16.07
C MET A 233 19.19 15.04 -14.98
N THR A 234 19.98 16.04 -14.66
CA THR A 234 19.71 16.92 -13.54
C THR A 234 18.37 17.59 -13.78
N MET A 235 17.67 17.89 -12.71
CA MET A 235 16.38 18.62 -12.72
C MET A 235 16.41 19.88 -13.61
N GLU A 236 17.56 20.39 -14.00
CA GLU A 236 17.70 21.54 -14.88
C GLU A 236 17.28 21.28 -16.32
N ASP A 237 17.55 20.09 -16.86
CA ASP A 237 17.17 19.75 -18.25
C ASP A 237 15.68 19.39 -18.35
N SER A 238 15.08 18.80 -17.33
CA SER A 238 13.63 18.51 -17.27
C SER A 238 12.79 19.74 -16.89
N LYS A 239 13.35 20.69 -16.14
CA LYS A 239 12.65 21.93 -15.75
C LYS A 239 12.23 22.80 -16.93
N SER A 240 12.91 22.74 -18.07
CA SER A 240 12.59 23.63 -19.18
C SER A 240 11.43 23.15 -20.04
N LEU A 241 11.32 21.83 -20.31
CA LEU A 241 10.36 21.30 -21.27
C LEU A 241 9.04 20.86 -20.60
N TYR A 242 9.11 20.23 -19.43
CA TYR A 242 7.94 19.63 -18.73
C TYR A 242 7.66 20.31 -17.39
N SER A 243 8.01 21.57 -17.24
CA SER A 243 7.58 22.34 -16.07
C SER A 243 6.04 22.42 -16.01
N ALA A 244 5.45 22.54 -14.82
CA ALA A 244 4.03 22.70 -14.66
C ALA A 244 3.47 23.86 -15.52
N GLN A 245 4.22 24.96 -15.65
CA GLN A 245 3.86 26.09 -16.51
C GLN A 245 3.86 25.73 -18.00
N ASN A 246 4.77 24.89 -18.46
CA ASN A 246 4.83 24.47 -19.84
C ASN A 246 3.78 23.41 -20.16
N LEU A 247 3.52 22.45 -19.25
CA LEU A 247 2.46 21.45 -19.40
C LEU A 247 1.04 22.06 -19.36
N CYS A 248 0.87 23.27 -18.86
CA CYS A 248 -0.40 24.01 -18.99
C CYS A 248 -0.66 24.53 -20.40
N LYS A 249 0.31 24.47 -21.31
CA LYS A 249 0.13 24.84 -22.72
C LYS A 249 -0.33 23.61 -23.49
N GLU A 250 -1.46 23.74 -24.21
CA GLU A 250 -2.08 22.64 -24.95
C GLU A 250 -1.12 21.92 -25.90
N GLU A 251 -0.30 22.67 -26.62
CA GLU A 251 0.69 22.13 -27.57
C GLU A 251 1.76 21.28 -26.87
N VAL A 252 2.25 21.72 -25.71
CA VAL A 252 3.27 21.00 -24.93
C VAL A 252 2.66 19.77 -24.28
N PHE A 253 1.46 19.89 -23.73
CA PHE A 253 0.76 18.77 -23.12
C PHE A 253 0.39 17.69 -24.14
N SER A 254 -0.17 18.08 -25.30
CA SER A 254 -0.48 17.16 -26.40
C SER A 254 0.76 16.44 -26.92
N ALA A 255 1.88 17.17 -27.08
CA ALA A 255 3.15 16.56 -27.45
C ALA A 255 3.65 15.57 -26.37
N PHE A 256 3.53 15.92 -25.09
CA PHE A 256 3.93 15.05 -23.98
C PHE A 256 3.13 13.75 -23.93
N ILE A 257 1.79 13.83 -23.99
CA ILE A 257 0.93 12.62 -23.90
C ILE A 257 1.03 11.75 -25.17
N SER A 258 1.32 12.35 -26.34
CA SER A 258 1.45 11.62 -27.61
C SER A 258 2.83 10.99 -27.79
N ASN A 259 3.83 11.46 -27.06
CA ASN A 259 5.21 10.97 -27.19
C ASN A 259 5.43 9.71 -26.37
N LYS A 260 5.51 8.56 -27.04
CA LYS A 260 6.00 7.31 -26.46
C LYS A 260 7.51 7.23 -26.68
N ASN A 261 8.27 7.79 -25.74
CA ASN A 261 9.73 7.67 -25.82
C ASN A 261 10.15 6.21 -25.58
N PRO A 262 10.72 5.51 -26.56
CA PRO A 262 11.13 4.12 -26.43
C PRO A 262 12.29 3.92 -25.43
N GLU A 263 12.99 4.98 -25.04
CA GLU A 263 14.04 4.93 -24.03
C GLU A 263 13.49 4.94 -22.59
N ASN A 264 12.21 5.23 -22.39
CA ASN A 264 11.61 5.14 -21.07
C ASN A 264 11.36 3.68 -20.71
N LEU A 265 11.74 3.31 -19.48
CA LEU A 265 11.60 1.96 -18.95
C LEU A 265 10.15 1.44 -19.05
N GLU A 266 9.18 2.30 -18.86
CA GLU A 266 7.76 1.98 -18.73
C GLU A 266 6.97 2.16 -20.05
N THR A 267 7.64 2.38 -21.19
CA THR A 267 6.96 2.67 -22.48
C THR A 267 5.96 1.59 -22.89
N ASN A 268 6.20 0.35 -22.52
CA ASN A 268 5.35 -0.79 -22.84
C ASN A 268 4.33 -1.11 -21.74
N GLU A 269 4.35 -0.40 -20.62
CA GLU A 269 3.39 -0.62 -19.56
C GLU A 269 2.00 -0.10 -19.94
N GLN A 270 0.96 -0.84 -19.56
CA GLN A 270 -0.44 -0.55 -19.91
C GLN A 270 -0.85 0.87 -19.48
N TRP A 271 -0.37 1.35 -18.36
CA TRP A 271 -0.74 2.64 -17.77
C TRP A 271 0.21 3.79 -18.10
N TYR A 272 1.26 3.55 -18.87
CA TYR A 272 2.22 4.58 -19.26
C TYR A 272 1.57 5.69 -20.08
N ARG A 273 0.75 5.30 -21.05
CA ARG A 273 -0.13 6.18 -21.84
C ARG A 273 -1.44 5.46 -22.10
N TRP A 274 -2.53 6.09 -21.77
CA TRP A 274 -3.87 5.53 -21.99
C TRP A 274 -4.80 6.60 -22.53
N GLU A 275 -5.79 6.18 -23.30
CA GLU A 275 -6.83 6.99 -23.88
C GLU A 275 -8.17 6.43 -23.46
N TYR A 276 -9.08 7.32 -23.07
CA TYR A 276 -10.47 6.97 -22.78
C TYR A 276 -11.38 7.65 -23.79
N GLN A 277 -12.12 6.85 -24.57
CA GLN A 277 -13.16 7.33 -25.47
C GLN A 277 -14.53 7.06 -24.86
N GLY A 278 -15.26 8.13 -24.57
CA GLY A 278 -16.59 8.03 -23.98
C GLY A 278 -17.37 9.35 -24.06
N LYS A 279 -18.69 9.27 -23.81
CA LYS A 279 -19.50 10.49 -23.67
C LYS A 279 -19.28 11.10 -22.30
N LEU A 280 -18.48 12.15 -22.23
CA LEU A 280 -18.32 12.97 -21.04
C LEU A 280 -19.62 13.73 -20.78
N GLN A 281 -20.12 13.64 -19.54
CA GLN A 281 -21.15 14.56 -19.04
C GLN A 281 -20.42 15.62 -18.19
N PRO A 282 -20.24 16.86 -18.72
CA PRO A 282 -19.41 17.88 -18.06
C PRO A 282 -19.81 18.16 -16.61
N VAL A 283 -21.11 18.14 -16.32
CA VAL A 283 -21.65 18.38 -14.96
C VAL A 283 -21.18 17.31 -13.98
N LYS A 284 -21.25 16.02 -14.37
CA LYS A 284 -20.81 14.91 -13.50
C LYS A 284 -19.31 14.87 -13.31
N LEU A 285 -18.54 15.28 -14.31
CA LEU A 285 -17.09 15.41 -14.19
C LEU A 285 -16.75 16.53 -13.21
N PHE A 286 -17.44 17.66 -13.30
CA PHE A 286 -17.23 18.81 -12.41
C PHE A 286 -17.58 18.46 -10.96
N GLU A 287 -18.69 17.76 -10.74
CA GLU A 287 -19.09 17.28 -9.41
C GLU A 287 -18.03 16.34 -8.82
N LYS A 288 -17.57 15.34 -9.58
CA LYS A 288 -16.53 14.42 -9.13
C LYS A 288 -15.19 15.09 -8.83
N ILE A 289 -14.75 16.06 -9.65
CA ILE A 289 -13.55 16.83 -9.38
C ILE A 289 -13.72 17.67 -8.11
N SER A 290 -14.88 18.28 -7.92
CA SER A 290 -15.18 19.06 -6.71
C SER A 290 -15.18 18.21 -5.44
N ASP A 291 -15.68 16.96 -5.52
CA ASP A 291 -15.66 16.01 -4.41
C ASP A 291 -14.23 15.58 -4.03
N ILE A 292 -13.36 15.39 -5.03
CA ILE A 292 -11.96 14.97 -4.81
C ILE A 292 -11.13 16.11 -4.21
N TYR A 293 -11.30 17.33 -4.68
CA TYR A 293 -10.43 18.45 -4.32
C TYR A 293 -10.95 19.34 -3.20
N ALA A 294 -12.14 19.04 -2.64
CA ALA A 294 -12.79 19.83 -1.58
C ALA A 294 -12.95 21.35 -1.86
N GLU A 295 -12.50 21.81 -3.03
CA GLU A 295 -12.63 23.17 -3.53
C GLU A 295 -13.24 23.10 -4.92
N LYS A 296 -14.23 23.96 -5.17
CA LYS A 296 -14.82 24.05 -6.52
C LYS A 296 -13.76 24.66 -7.45
N PRO A 297 -13.31 23.96 -8.48
CA PRO A 297 -12.45 24.57 -9.47
C PRO A 297 -13.21 25.71 -10.15
N GLU A 298 -12.53 26.84 -10.38
CA GLU A 298 -13.13 28.01 -11.05
C GLU A 298 -13.56 27.66 -12.49
N ALA A 299 -12.85 26.73 -13.13
CA ALA A 299 -13.22 26.19 -14.45
C ALA A 299 -12.60 24.80 -14.66
N VAL A 300 -13.30 23.94 -15.39
CA VAL A 300 -12.72 22.71 -15.97
C VAL A 300 -12.58 22.95 -17.47
N ARG A 301 -11.34 22.98 -17.95
CA ARG A 301 -11.04 23.10 -19.37
C ARG A 301 -10.91 21.71 -19.99
N LEU A 302 -11.84 21.35 -20.83
CA LEU A 302 -11.70 20.17 -21.69
C LEU A 302 -10.79 20.57 -22.86
N LEU A 303 -9.67 19.90 -23.00
CA LEU A 303 -8.85 20.00 -24.21
C LEU A 303 -9.67 19.35 -25.35
N LYS A 304 -9.81 20.06 -26.45
CA LYS A 304 -10.37 19.47 -27.67
C LYS A 304 -9.31 18.68 -28.38
N ASP A 305 -9.72 17.58 -29.02
CA ASP A 305 -8.92 16.79 -29.95
C ASP A 305 -8.41 17.65 -31.13
#